data_5815c273e0d6757e3b8263e6b660ba54
#
_entry.id   5815c273e0d6757e3b8263e6b660ba54
#
_cell.length_a   1.000
_cell.length_b   1.000
_cell.length_c   1.000
_cell.angle_alpha   90.00
_cell.angle_beta   90.00
_cell.angle_gamma   90.00
#
_symmetry.space_group_name_H-M   'P 1'
#
loop_
_entity.id
_entity.type
_entity.pdbx_description
1 polymer ?
#
loop_
_entity_poly.entity_id
_entity_poly.type
_entity_poly.pdbx_seq_one_letter_code
_entity_poly.pdbx_strand_id
1 'polypeptide(L)'
;EPLIVHKMTKSKNEYREQVAELLSVVGLSAHMASRFPHEFSGGQRQRIGVARALAVRPSLIVCDEPVSALDVSIQAQVINLLEELQEQFNLTYLFIAHDLSVVRHISDRIAVMYLGKMVELADRNELYENPLHPYTKALLSAVPIPDPVIESTRERILLAGDVPSPLNPPSGCVFHTRCPIAIDECSEGVPEFRNMGNDHYVACIRV
;
A
#
# COMPACT_ATOMS: atom_id res chain seq x y z
N GLU A 1 -0.28 -25.36 -0.68
CA GLU A 1 -1.75 -25.48 -0.78
C GLU A 1 -2.29 -24.99 -2.15
N PRO A 2 -1.98 -23.79 -2.67
CA PRO A 2 -2.51 -23.30 -3.96
C PRO A 2 -2.28 -24.25 -5.12
N LEU A 3 -1.08 -24.81 -5.26
CA LEU A 3 -0.74 -25.76 -6.33
C LEU A 3 -1.65 -27.00 -6.35
N ILE A 4 -2.08 -27.46 -5.18
CA ILE A 4 -2.97 -28.63 -5.04
C ILE A 4 -4.42 -28.23 -5.35
N VAL A 5 -4.90 -27.15 -4.74
CA VAL A 5 -6.28 -26.66 -4.90
C VAL A 5 -6.58 -26.34 -6.36
N HIS A 6 -5.64 -25.68 -7.05
CA HIS A 6 -5.77 -25.31 -8.47
C HIS A 6 -5.28 -26.39 -9.43
N LYS A 7 -4.95 -27.59 -8.93
CA LYS A 7 -4.49 -28.75 -9.76
C LYS A 7 -3.33 -28.38 -10.70
N MET A 8 -2.39 -27.56 -10.22
CA MET A 8 -1.25 -27.08 -11.00
C MET A 8 -0.17 -28.15 -11.20
N THR A 9 -0.21 -29.24 -10.43
CA THR A 9 0.75 -30.35 -10.48
C THR A 9 0.05 -31.67 -10.68
N LYS A 10 0.69 -32.55 -11.45
CA LYS A 10 0.17 -33.89 -11.79
C LYS A 10 0.76 -35.01 -10.93
N SER A 11 1.89 -34.74 -10.26
CA SER A 11 2.58 -35.71 -9.43
C SER A 11 3.17 -35.11 -8.17
N LYS A 12 3.50 -35.96 -7.18
CA LYS A 12 4.14 -35.53 -5.93
C LYS A 12 5.57 -34.98 -6.16
N ASN A 13 6.26 -35.49 -7.19
CA ASN A 13 7.61 -35.02 -7.52
C ASN A 13 7.53 -33.63 -8.17
N GLU A 14 6.66 -33.42 -9.15
CA GLU A 14 6.40 -32.10 -9.75
C GLU A 14 6.00 -31.06 -8.72
N TYR A 15 5.14 -31.45 -7.77
CA TYR A 15 4.78 -30.57 -6.65
C TYR A 15 6.00 -30.14 -5.83
N ARG A 16 6.91 -31.07 -5.50
CA ARG A 16 8.12 -30.76 -4.73
C ARG A 16 9.09 -29.85 -5.51
N GLU A 17 9.23 -30.10 -6.80
CA GLU A 17 10.07 -29.28 -7.69
C GLU A 17 9.53 -27.85 -7.78
N GLN A 18 8.22 -27.67 -8.00
CA GLN A 18 7.60 -26.35 -8.04
C GLN A 18 7.68 -25.60 -6.71
N VAL A 19 7.53 -26.30 -5.57
CA VAL A 19 7.73 -25.68 -4.25
C VAL A 19 9.18 -25.23 -4.06
N ALA A 20 10.15 -26.05 -4.49
CA ALA A 20 11.57 -25.71 -4.39
C ALA A 20 11.91 -24.49 -5.27
N GLU A 21 11.37 -24.44 -6.49
CA GLU A 21 11.52 -23.32 -7.41
C GLU A 21 10.92 -22.02 -6.80
N LEU A 22 9.69 -22.07 -6.31
CA LEU A 22 9.02 -20.93 -5.69
C LEU A 22 9.78 -20.40 -4.48
N LEU A 23 10.36 -21.27 -3.64
CA LEU A 23 11.21 -20.85 -2.53
C LEU A 23 12.47 -20.16 -3.03
N SER A 24 13.12 -20.70 -4.07
CA SER A 24 14.31 -20.12 -4.67
C SER A 24 14.05 -18.73 -5.24
N VAL A 25 12.93 -18.55 -5.94
CA VAL A 25 12.49 -17.27 -6.53
C VAL A 25 12.37 -16.15 -5.47
N VAL A 26 11.94 -16.49 -4.26
CA VAL A 26 11.86 -15.51 -3.16
C VAL A 26 13.12 -15.49 -2.27
N GLY A 27 14.23 -16.06 -2.73
CA GLY A 27 15.53 -16.06 -2.03
C GLY A 27 15.57 -16.97 -0.79
N LEU A 28 14.74 -18.01 -0.75
CA LEU A 28 14.75 -19.02 0.30
C LEU A 28 15.30 -20.35 -0.24
N SER A 29 15.94 -21.10 0.66
CA SER A 29 16.49 -22.39 0.28
C SER A 29 15.41 -23.48 0.19
N ALA A 30 15.49 -24.34 -0.84
CA ALA A 30 14.54 -25.42 -1.10
C ALA A 30 14.38 -26.40 0.10
N HIS A 31 15.44 -26.63 0.88
CA HIS A 31 15.37 -27.50 2.07
C HIS A 31 14.53 -26.90 3.21
N MET A 32 14.16 -25.63 3.15
CA MET A 32 13.23 -25.04 4.09
C MET A 32 11.77 -25.50 3.88
N ALA A 33 11.45 -26.18 2.78
CA ALA A 33 10.11 -26.67 2.48
C ALA A 33 9.52 -27.61 3.54
N SER A 34 10.37 -28.26 4.35
CA SER A 34 9.96 -29.17 5.43
C SER A 34 9.78 -28.50 6.81
N ARG A 35 10.08 -27.21 6.92
CA ARG A 35 9.99 -26.46 8.19
C ARG A 35 8.56 -26.04 8.49
N PHE A 36 8.27 -25.88 9.78
CA PHE A 36 7.01 -25.33 10.26
C PHE A 36 7.02 -23.79 10.30
N PRO A 37 5.87 -23.11 10.20
CA PRO A 37 5.79 -21.64 10.18
C PRO A 37 6.48 -20.93 11.34
N HIS A 38 6.51 -21.53 12.54
CA HIS A 38 7.16 -20.96 13.72
C HIS A 38 8.70 -21.01 13.68
N GLU A 39 9.28 -21.80 12.77
CA GLU A 39 10.72 -21.90 12.57
C GLU A 39 11.28 -20.84 11.61
N PHE A 40 10.42 -19.96 11.10
CA PHE A 40 10.78 -18.88 10.17
C PHE A 40 10.76 -17.51 10.86
N SER A 41 11.71 -16.65 10.49
CA SER A 41 11.67 -15.24 10.87
C SER A 41 10.48 -14.50 10.23
N GLY A 42 10.16 -13.29 10.71
CA GLY A 42 9.10 -12.45 10.12
C GLY A 42 9.28 -12.24 8.62
N GLY A 43 10.46 -11.80 8.19
CA GLY A 43 10.77 -11.58 6.78
C GLY A 43 10.74 -12.86 5.94
N GLN A 44 11.16 -14.01 6.49
CA GLN A 44 11.05 -15.30 5.81
C GLN A 44 9.58 -15.71 5.63
N ARG A 45 8.73 -15.52 6.64
CA ARG A 45 7.28 -15.76 6.52
C ARG A 45 6.66 -14.88 5.45
N GLN A 46 7.08 -13.61 5.36
CA GLN A 46 6.59 -12.71 4.32
C GLN A 46 6.98 -13.19 2.92
N ARG A 47 8.24 -13.59 2.71
CA ARG A 47 8.73 -14.18 1.46
C ARG A 47 7.96 -15.45 1.07
N ILE A 48 7.60 -16.29 2.04
CA ILE A 48 6.74 -17.46 1.82
C ILE A 48 5.33 -17.02 1.41
N GLY A 49 4.78 -15.95 2.00
CA GLY A 49 3.51 -15.35 1.58
C GLY A 49 3.52 -14.92 0.11
N VAL A 50 4.60 -14.26 -0.32
CA VAL A 50 4.81 -13.88 -1.73
C VAL A 50 4.93 -15.10 -2.62
N ALA A 51 5.74 -16.10 -2.26
CA ALA A 51 5.87 -17.36 -3.02
C ALA A 51 4.52 -18.08 -3.18
N ARG A 52 3.69 -18.05 -2.14
CA ARG A 52 2.33 -18.61 -2.18
C ARG A 52 1.42 -17.87 -3.16
N ALA A 53 1.50 -16.54 -3.22
CA ALA A 53 0.74 -15.74 -4.18
C ALA A 53 1.20 -16.03 -5.63
N LEU A 54 2.50 -16.15 -5.87
CA LEU A 54 3.09 -16.46 -7.17
C LEU A 54 2.76 -17.88 -7.68
N ALA A 55 2.42 -18.82 -6.78
CA ALA A 55 2.20 -20.22 -7.13
C ALA A 55 1.12 -20.44 -8.20
N VAL A 56 0.15 -19.55 -8.32
CA VAL A 56 -0.93 -19.59 -9.32
C VAL A 56 -0.64 -18.76 -10.58
N ARG A 57 0.56 -18.22 -10.71
CA ARG A 57 1.01 -17.37 -11.84
C ARG A 57 0.03 -16.23 -12.14
N PRO A 58 -0.26 -15.36 -11.15
CA PRO A 58 -1.21 -14.27 -11.32
C PRO A 58 -0.62 -13.16 -12.20
N SER A 59 -1.49 -12.32 -12.78
CA SER A 59 -1.10 -11.02 -13.38
C SER A 59 -1.22 -9.87 -12.39
N LEU A 60 -2.03 -10.02 -11.33
CA LEU A 60 -2.25 -9.03 -10.27
C LEU A 60 -2.08 -9.69 -8.91
N ILE A 61 -1.34 -9.03 -8.01
CA ILE A 61 -1.22 -9.41 -6.60
C ILE A 61 -1.70 -8.25 -5.73
N VAL A 62 -2.59 -8.55 -4.78
CA VAL A 62 -2.99 -7.61 -3.73
C VAL A 62 -2.07 -7.80 -2.53
N CYS A 63 -1.31 -6.77 -2.20
CA CYS A 63 -0.39 -6.71 -1.07
C CYS A 63 -1.05 -5.88 0.04
N ASP A 64 -1.67 -6.54 0.99
CA ASP A 64 -2.33 -5.90 2.14
C ASP A 64 -1.35 -5.81 3.31
N GLU A 65 -0.83 -4.60 3.56
CA GLU A 65 0.19 -4.28 4.56
C GLU A 65 1.39 -5.24 4.60
N PRO A 66 2.04 -5.53 3.46
CA PRO A 66 2.99 -6.64 3.36
C PRO A 66 4.26 -6.45 4.19
N VAL A 67 4.52 -5.26 4.74
CA VAL A 67 5.74 -4.96 5.48
C VAL A 67 5.51 -4.33 6.86
N SER A 68 4.25 -4.15 7.29
CA SER A 68 3.89 -3.39 8.50
C SER A 68 4.45 -3.98 9.81
N ALA A 69 4.68 -5.30 9.88
CA ALA A 69 5.17 -6.00 11.07
C ALA A 69 6.68 -6.31 11.02
N LEU A 70 7.43 -5.68 10.11
CA LEU A 70 8.86 -5.93 9.90
C LEU A 70 9.68 -4.72 10.34
N ASP A 71 10.94 -4.96 10.75
CA ASP A 71 11.90 -3.87 10.93
C ASP A 71 12.31 -3.25 9.59
N VAL A 72 12.79 -2.00 9.63
CA VAL A 72 13.08 -1.18 8.44
C VAL A 72 14.03 -1.88 7.46
N SER A 73 15.03 -2.61 7.97
CA SER A 73 16.00 -3.31 7.11
C SER A 73 15.35 -4.46 6.35
N ILE A 74 14.51 -5.23 7.02
CA ILE A 74 13.78 -6.34 6.40
C ILE A 74 12.66 -5.83 5.49
N GLN A 75 12.00 -4.71 5.85
CA GLN A 75 11.04 -4.04 4.95
C GLN A 75 11.69 -3.73 3.59
N ALA A 76 12.86 -3.07 3.60
CA ALA A 76 13.57 -2.74 2.37
C ALA A 76 13.88 -3.98 1.52
N GLN A 77 14.31 -5.08 2.15
CA GLN A 77 14.58 -6.33 1.44
C GLN A 77 13.33 -6.95 0.80
N VAL A 78 12.16 -6.84 1.45
CA VAL A 78 10.90 -7.35 0.89
C VAL A 78 10.39 -6.45 -0.24
N ILE A 79 10.56 -5.14 -0.13
CA ILE A 79 10.19 -4.19 -1.20
C ILE A 79 11.04 -4.44 -2.45
N ASN A 80 12.37 -4.52 -2.31
CA ASN A 80 13.26 -4.81 -3.43
C ASN A 80 12.90 -6.15 -4.10
N LEU A 81 12.59 -7.19 -3.29
CA LEU A 81 12.12 -8.46 -3.83
C LEU A 81 10.82 -8.30 -4.65
N LEU A 82 9.86 -7.49 -4.18
CA LEU A 82 8.61 -7.27 -4.91
C LEU A 82 8.87 -6.54 -6.24
N GLU A 83 9.79 -5.56 -6.29
CA GLU A 83 10.19 -4.87 -7.51
C GLU A 83 10.88 -5.82 -8.50
N GLU A 84 11.83 -6.64 -8.04
CA GLU A 84 12.49 -7.66 -8.86
C GLU A 84 11.47 -8.64 -9.46
N LEU A 85 10.50 -9.10 -8.66
CA LEU A 85 9.45 -10.01 -9.12
C LEU A 85 8.46 -9.32 -10.07
N GLN A 86 8.19 -8.04 -9.89
CA GLN A 86 7.37 -7.25 -10.80
C GLN A 86 7.97 -7.23 -12.19
N GLU A 87 9.27 -6.91 -12.29
CA GLU A 87 10.00 -6.91 -13.55
C GLU A 87 10.11 -8.31 -14.17
N GLN A 88 10.49 -9.32 -13.36
CA GLN A 88 10.72 -10.67 -13.82
C GLN A 88 9.45 -11.34 -14.36
N PHE A 89 8.31 -11.14 -13.72
CA PHE A 89 7.04 -11.80 -14.04
C PHE A 89 6.00 -10.86 -14.66
N ASN A 90 6.34 -9.61 -14.92
CA ASN A 90 5.45 -8.56 -15.44
C ASN A 90 4.15 -8.45 -14.60
N LEU A 91 4.32 -8.33 -13.29
CA LEU A 91 3.22 -8.29 -12.33
C LEU A 91 2.65 -6.88 -12.16
N THR A 92 1.36 -6.82 -11.87
CA THR A 92 0.72 -5.62 -11.34
C THR A 92 0.49 -5.79 -9.85
N TYR A 93 0.77 -4.75 -9.05
CA TYR A 93 0.46 -4.75 -7.62
C TYR A 93 -0.64 -3.76 -7.27
N LEU A 94 -1.56 -4.19 -6.42
CA LEU A 94 -2.37 -3.29 -5.60
C LEU A 94 -1.77 -3.30 -4.19
N PHE A 95 -1.02 -2.26 -3.86
CA PHE A 95 -0.25 -2.18 -2.63
C PHE A 95 -0.99 -1.31 -1.59
N ILE A 96 -1.37 -1.89 -0.46
CA ILE A 96 -2.04 -1.19 0.65
C ILE A 96 -1.03 -1.02 1.77
N ALA A 97 -0.79 0.21 2.19
CA ALA A 97 0.11 0.53 3.29
C ALA A 97 -0.25 1.85 3.97
N HIS A 98 0.26 2.03 5.18
CA HIS A 98 0.17 3.28 5.93
C HIS A 98 1.50 4.03 6.01
N ASP A 99 2.61 3.42 5.60
CA ASP A 99 3.92 4.07 5.50
C ASP A 99 4.06 4.76 4.13
N LEU A 100 3.97 6.08 4.15
CA LEU A 100 4.05 6.92 2.95
C LEU A 100 5.43 6.87 2.27
N SER A 101 6.50 6.57 3.01
CA SER A 101 7.85 6.42 2.44
C SER A 101 7.92 5.17 1.56
N VAL A 102 7.36 4.07 2.04
CA VAL A 102 7.24 2.82 1.28
C VAL A 102 6.35 3.02 0.05
N VAL A 103 5.17 3.64 0.23
CA VAL A 103 4.24 3.93 -0.88
C VAL A 103 4.93 4.78 -1.96
N ARG A 104 5.68 5.83 -1.58
CA ARG A 104 6.43 6.66 -2.52
C ARG A 104 7.45 5.86 -3.34
N HIS A 105 8.06 4.85 -2.74
CA HIS A 105 9.10 4.06 -3.40
C HIS A 105 8.53 3.10 -4.45
N ILE A 106 7.53 2.29 -4.08
CA ILE A 106 7.05 1.18 -4.91
C ILE A 106 5.93 1.54 -5.90
N SER A 107 5.21 2.66 -5.68
CA SER A 107 3.98 2.94 -6.45
C SER A 107 4.24 3.85 -7.65
N ASP A 108 3.53 3.60 -8.76
CA ASP A 108 3.43 4.51 -9.91
C ASP A 108 2.29 5.51 -9.70
N ARG A 109 1.15 5.04 -9.19
CA ARG A 109 -0.05 5.84 -8.89
C ARG A 109 -0.49 5.58 -7.47
N ILE A 110 -1.00 6.61 -6.81
CA ILE A 110 -1.38 6.55 -5.39
C ILE A 110 -2.82 7.02 -5.22
N ALA A 111 -3.63 6.16 -4.59
CA ALA A 111 -4.97 6.47 -4.14
C ALA A 111 -4.97 6.72 -2.64
N VAL A 112 -5.45 7.90 -2.22
CA VAL A 112 -5.63 8.24 -0.81
C VAL A 112 -7.08 7.98 -0.43
N MET A 113 -7.28 7.25 0.67
CA MET A 113 -8.60 6.92 1.20
C MET A 113 -8.82 7.49 2.59
N TYR A 114 -10.04 7.93 2.86
CA TYR A 114 -10.49 8.34 4.18
C TYR A 114 -11.89 7.78 4.45
N LEU A 115 -12.07 7.09 5.57
CA LEU A 115 -13.32 6.41 5.97
C LEU A 115 -13.96 5.59 4.82
N GLY A 116 -13.13 4.80 4.11
CA GLY A 116 -13.60 3.94 3.02
C GLY A 116 -13.95 4.67 1.72
N LYS A 117 -13.71 5.99 1.63
CA LYS A 117 -13.91 6.78 0.40
C LYS A 117 -12.57 7.19 -0.19
N MET A 118 -12.45 7.09 -1.51
CA MET A 118 -11.31 7.64 -2.23
C MET A 118 -11.44 9.16 -2.26
N VAL A 119 -10.42 9.87 -1.76
CA VAL A 119 -10.41 11.33 -1.67
C VAL A 119 -9.47 11.96 -2.67
N GLU A 120 -8.41 11.27 -3.06
CA GLU A 120 -7.46 11.72 -4.07
C GLU A 120 -6.80 10.54 -4.79
N LEU A 121 -6.48 10.69 -6.07
CA LEU A 121 -5.76 9.71 -6.89
C LEU A 121 -4.91 10.46 -7.90
N ALA A 122 -3.61 10.20 -7.92
CA ALA A 122 -2.70 10.82 -8.89
C ALA A 122 -1.47 9.93 -9.18
N ASP A 123 -0.66 10.36 -10.16
CA ASP A 123 0.71 9.90 -10.29
C ASP A 123 1.48 10.15 -8.98
N ARG A 124 2.43 9.28 -8.66
CA ARG A 124 3.24 9.36 -7.44
C ARG A 124 3.87 10.74 -7.24
N ASN A 125 4.56 11.26 -8.26
CA ASN A 125 5.28 12.52 -8.12
C ASN A 125 4.30 13.68 -7.98
N GLU A 126 3.23 13.70 -8.79
CA GLU A 126 2.18 14.71 -8.72
C GLU A 126 1.53 14.76 -7.34
N LEU A 127 1.20 13.60 -6.75
CA LEU A 127 0.58 13.56 -5.42
C LEU A 127 1.50 14.11 -4.31
N TYR A 128 2.81 13.84 -4.39
CA TYR A 128 3.77 14.33 -3.38
C TYR A 128 4.16 15.79 -3.56
N GLU A 129 4.22 16.28 -4.79
CA GLU A 129 4.62 17.67 -5.11
C GLU A 129 3.43 18.63 -5.07
N ASN A 130 2.27 18.20 -5.56
CA ASN A 130 1.08 19.02 -5.73
C ASN A 130 -0.18 18.36 -5.12
N PRO A 131 -0.20 17.94 -3.84
CA PRO A 131 -1.39 17.36 -3.24
C PRO A 131 -2.55 18.36 -3.24
N LEU A 132 -3.73 17.92 -3.65
CA LEU A 132 -4.91 18.77 -3.73
C LEU A 132 -5.79 18.65 -2.50
N HIS A 133 -6.12 17.42 -2.08
CA HIS A 133 -7.04 17.20 -0.97
C HIS A 133 -6.43 17.60 0.38
N PRO A 134 -7.15 18.32 1.26
CA PRO A 134 -6.63 18.75 2.58
C PRO A 134 -6.15 17.60 3.46
N TYR A 135 -6.77 16.41 3.37
CA TYR A 135 -6.33 15.22 4.08
C TYR A 135 -4.98 14.72 3.58
N THR A 136 -4.77 14.67 2.26
CA THR A 136 -3.47 14.30 1.65
C THR A 136 -2.36 15.25 2.10
N LYS A 137 -2.64 16.57 2.09
CA LYS A 137 -1.70 17.59 2.60
C LYS A 137 -1.32 17.32 4.05
N ALA A 138 -2.30 17.04 4.89
CA ALA A 138 -2.06 16.70 6.30
C ALA A 138 -1.25 15.42 6.46
N LEU A 139 -1.57 14.34 5.72
CA LEU A 139 -0.81 13.10 5.74
C LEU A 139 0.65 13.32 5.33
N LEU A 140 0.89 13.97 4.20
CA LEU A 140 2.24 14.27 3.71
C LEU A 140 3.00 15.19 4.66
N SER A 141 2.30 16.14 5.32
CA SER A 141 2.92 16.99 6.33
C SER A 141 3.40 16.24 7.56
N ALA A 142 2.93 15.05 7.83
CA ALA A 142 3.33 14.22 8.97
C ALA A 142 4.52 13.31 8.69
N VAL A 143 4.91 13.10 7.42
CA VAL A 143 6.06 12.25 7.06
C VAL A 143 7.36 12.93 7.48
N PRO A 144 8.20 12.34 8.34
CA PRO A 144 9.46 12.93 8.74
C PRO A 144 10.42 13.11 7.55
N ILE A 145 11.11 14.23 7.49
CA ILE A 145 12.17 14.47 6.50
C ILE A 145 13.51 14.15 7.17
N PRO A 146 14.38 13.31 6.58
CA PRO A 146 15.65 12.91 7.19
C PRO A 146 16.72 14.02 7.05
N ASP A 147 16.31 15.28 7.15
CA ASP A 147 17.16 16.47 7.21
C ASP A 147 16.75 17.31 8.44
N PRO A 148 17.58 17.39 9.48
CA PRO A 148 17.26 18.11 10.70
C PRO A 148 16.99 19.62 10.51
N VAL A 149 17.60 20.24 9.51
CA VAL A 149 17.42 21.68 9.22
C VAL A 149 16.04 21.90 8.60
N ILE A 150 15.69 21.12 7.59
CA ILE A 150 14.39 21.20 6.92
C ILE A 150 13.27 20.81 7.89
N GLU A 151 13.44 19.72 8.64
CA GLU A 151 12.43 19.25 9.61
C GLU A 151 12.15 20.28 10.71
N SER A 152 13.17 21.06 11.15
CA SER A 152 12.99 22.08 12.18
C SER A 152 12.18 23.30 11.73
N THR A 153 12.13 23.57 10.43
CA THR A 153 11.39 24.71 9.83
C THR A 153 10.01 24.32 9.30
N ARG A 154 9.70 23.03 9.31
CA ARG A 154 8.49 22.49 8.70
C ARG A 154 7.27 22.65 9.63
N GLU A 155 6.19 23.19 9.09
CA GLU A 155 4.90 23.22 9.77
C GLU A 155 4.10 21.94 9.51
N ARG A 156 3.79 21.22 10.59
CA ARG A 156 2.89 20.05 10.52
C ARG A 156 1.44 20.49 10.58
N ILE A 157 0.62 20.00 9.68
CA ILE A 157 -0.82 20.26 9.70
C ILE A 157 -1.46 19.35 10.74
N LEU A 158 -1.82 19.90 11.89
CA LEU A 158 -2.51 19.18 12.97
C LEU A 158 -4.02 19.17 12.68
N LEU A 159 -4.57 17.98 12.47
CA LEU A 159 -6.00 17.81 12.29
C LEU A 159 -6.70 17.81 13.65
N ALA A 160 -7.70 18.66 13.80
CA ALA A 160 -8.51 18.73 15.03
C ALA A 160 -9.51 17.56 15.13
N GLY A 161 -9.86 17.19 16.35
CA GLY A 161 -10.87 16.18 16.65
C GLY A 161 -10.46 14.74 16.37
N ASP A 162 -11.31 13.82 16.80
CA ASP A 162 -11.12 12.38 16.63
C ASP A 162 -11.53 11.91 15.23
N VAL A 163 -11.03 10.76 14.81
CA VAL A 163 -11.47 10.11 13.56
C VAL A 163 -12.90 9.60 13.75
N PRO A 164 -13.87 10.04 12.94
CA PRO A 164 -15.24 9.54 13.04
C PRO A 164 -15.34 8.04 12.81
N SER A 165 -16.36 7.42 13.38
CA SER A 165 -16.60 5.98 13.19
C SER A 165 -16.96 5.68 11.72
N PRO A 166 -16.34 4.68 11.10
CA PRO A 166 -16.72 4.23 9.75
C PRO A 166 -18.13 3.62 9.69
N LEU A 167 -18.68 3.20 10.85
CA LEU A 167 -20.05 2.68 10.94
C LEU A 167 -21.11 3.78 10.88
N ASN A 168 -20.73 5.02 11.23
CA ASN A 168 -21.60 6.18 11.18
C ASN A 168 -20.79 7.38 10.64
N PRO A 169 -20.46 7.39 9.35
CA PRO A 169 -19.65 8.43 8.75
C PRO A 169 -20.41 9.77 8.74
N PRO A 170 -19.70 10.91 8.80
CA PRO A 170 -20.29 12.23 8.65
C PRO A 170 -21.07 12.37 7.33
N SER A 171 -22.11 13.21 7.31
CA SER A 171 -22.85 13.58 6.10
C SER A 171 -21.95 14.35 5.12
N GLY A 172 -22.30 14.37 3.86
CA GLY A 172 -21.55 15.09 2.84
C GLY A 172 -20.11 14.59 2.66
N CYS A 173 -19.16 15.51 2.67
CA CYS A 173 -17.73 15.16 2.65
C CYS A 173 -17.32 14.48 3.96
N VAL A 174 -16.91 13.22 3.90
CA VAL A 174 -16.54 12.43 5.09
C VAL A 174 -15.37 13.03 5.91
N PHE A 175 -14.62 13.96 5.33
CA PHE A 175 -13.50 14.63 6.00
C PHE A 175 -13.87 16.01 6.59
N HIS A 176 -15.08 16.56 6.31
CA HIS A 176 -15.43 17.93 6.67
C HIS A 176 -15.26 18.26 8.15
N THR A 177 -15.55 17.31 9.06
CA THR A 177 -15.44 17.51 10.52
C THR A 177 -14.01 17.75 11.01
N ARG A 178 -13.01 17.42 10.22
CA ARG A 178 -11.58 17.57 10.52
C ARG A 178 -10.83 18.43 9.50
N CYS A 179 -11.54 18.91 8.50
CA CYS A 179 -10.94 19.69 7.40
C CYS A 179 -10.67 21.14 7.84
N PRO A 180 -9.43 21.64 7.74
CA PRO A 180 -9.09 23.01 8.18
C PRO A 180 -9.69 24.09 7.27
N ILE A 181 -10.18 23.71 6.08
CA ILE A 181 -10.80 24.64 5.10
C ILE A 181 -12.28 24.27 4.82
N ALA A 182 -12.93 23.56 5.73
CA ALA A 182 -14.33 23.20 5.58
C ALA A 182 -15.23 24.43 5.52
N ILE A 183 -16.30 24.33 4.73
CA ILE A 183 -17.40 25.29 4.64
C ILE A 183 -18.73 24.53 4.87
N ASP A 184 -19.82 25.22 5.07
CA ASP A 184 -21.12 24.61 5.42
C ASP A 184 -21.58 23.61 4.33
N GLU A 185 -21.38 23.93 3.08
CA GLU A 185 -21.71 23.06 1.92
C GLU A 185 -20.97 21.72 1.93
N CYS A 186 -19.82 21.64 2.60
CA CYS A 186 -19.11 20.36 2.75
C CYS A 186 -19.90 19.34 3.57
N SER A 187 -20.84 19.77 4.42
CA SER A 187 -21.69 18.89 5.22
C SER A 187 -22.94 18.43 4.47
N GLU A 188 -23.34 19.14 3.42
CA GLU A 188 -24.60 18.96 2.69
C GLU A 188 -24.49 17.91 1.59
N GLY A 189 -23.39 17.92 0.83
CA GLY A 189 -23.21 17.07 -0.35
C GLY A 189 -21.91 16.28 -0.36
N VAL A 190 -21.98 15.04 -0.88
CA VAL A 190 -20.78 14.24 -1.14
C VAL A 190 -20.03 14.86 -2.34
N PRO A 191 -18.77 15.27 -2.20
CA PRO A 191 -18.02 15.85 -3.30
C PRO A 191 -17.81 14.83 -4.41
N GLU A 192 -18.00 15.28 -5.65
CA GLU A 192 -17.71 14.48 -6.84
C GLU A 192 -16.20 14.20 -6.94
N PHE A 193 -15.85 12.97 -7.32
CA PHE A 193 -14.46 12.59 -7.59
C PHE A 193 -14.14 12.95 -9.04
N ARG A 194 -13.53 14.13 -9.25
CA ARG A 194 -13.34 14.74 -10.57
C ARG A 194 -11.89 14.84 -10.97
N ASN A 195 -11.62 14.76 -12.26
CA ASN A 195 -10.28 14.94 -12.83
C ASN A 195 -9.95 16.44 -12.92
N MET A 196 -8.86 16.83 -12.29
CA MET A 196 -8.34 18.22 -12.28
C MET A 196 -7.30 18.46 -13.39
N GLY A 197 -7.07 17.49 -14.26
CA GLY A 197 -6.05 17.46 -15.29
C GLY A 197 -4.94 16.44 -14.95
N ASN A 198 -4.21 15.98 -15.96
CA ASN A 198 -3.09 15.03 -15.83
C ASN A 198 -3.42 13.75 -15.05
N ASP A 199 -4.64 13.23 -15.20
CA ASP A 199 -5.13 12.06 -14.43
C ASP A 199 -5.04 12.23 -12.90
N HIS A 200 -5.06 13.46 -12.42
CA HIS A 200 -5.14 13.82 -11.01
C HIS A 200 -6.60 14.02 -10.60
N TYR A 201 -7.13 13.13 -9.81
CA TYR A 201 -8.51 13.10 -9.34
C TYR A 201 -8.62 13.50 -7.89
N VAL A 202 -9.64 14.30 -7.56
CA VAL A 202 -9.88 14.74 -6.18
C VAL A 202 -11.39 14.84 -5.87
N ALA A 203 -11.76 14.42 -4.65
CA ALA A 203 -13.12 14.59 -4.11
C ALA A 203 -13.16 15.77 -3.13
N CYS A 204 -13.08 17.00 -3.65
CA CYS A 204 -13.13 18.21 -2.84
C CYS A 204 -13.81 19.36 -3.62
N ILE A 205 -14.74 20.09 -2.97
CA ILE A 205 -15.41 21.26 -3.57
C ILE A 205 -14.61 22.54 -3.42
N ARG A 206 -13.50 22.50 -2.66
CA ARG A 206 -12.66 23.66 -2.36
C ARG A 206 -11.40 23.76 -3.24
N VAL A 207 -11.20 22.80 -4.15
CA VAL A 207 -10.07 22.73 -5.08
C VAL A 207 -10.58 22.64 -6.50
#